data_40d7163ce83e570895d687d1384cd9e6
#
_entry.id   40d7163ce83e570895d687d1384cd9e6
#
_cell.length_a   1.000
_cell.length_b   1.000
_cell.length_c   1.000
_cell.angle_alpha   90.00
_cell.angle_beta   90.00
_cell.angle_gamma   90.00
#
_symmetry.space_group_name_H-M   'P 1'
#
loop_
_entity.id
_entity.type
_entity.pdbx_description
1 polymer ?
#
loop_
_entity_poly.entity_id
_entity_poly.type
_entity_poly.pdbx_seq_one_letter_code
_entity_poly.pdbx_strand_id
1 'polypeptide(L)'
;MFKYINMKYFFIFLTLIIHNQIFFNIAKAEDITISSNHSSQIVMSNNDTLTVNADVTVDTSAAEPVELEGHTFSTSSTTITNNGTIIGTTKGIEADQSTDFSIDNSGTVSVTDNANSPGSALSLLQSRGTVSIVNSGTLESERADTIKLHPSFGTVTINNSGSITSSKDRT
;
A
#
# COMPACT_ATOMS: atom_id res chain seq x y z
N MET A 1 -57.34 7.80 -22.41
CA MET A 1 -56.83 9.15 -22.72
C MET A 1 -55.37 9.20 -22.23
N PHE A 2 -54.42 8.71 -23.01
CA PHE A 2 -53.00 8.79 -22.66
C PHE A 2 -52.45 10.16 -23.09
N LYS A 3 -52.04 10.98 -22.09
CA LYS A 3 -51.37 12.24 -22.36
C LYS A 3 -49.99 11.97 -22.93
N TYR A 4 -49.71 12.58 -24.07
CA TYR A 4 -48.38 12.59 -24.69
C TYR A 4 -47.34 13.06 -23.68
N ILE A 5 -46.48 12.17 -23.21
CA ILE A 5 -45.26 12.61 -22.51
C ILE A 5 -44.42 13.31 -23.55
N ASN A 6 -44.09 14.56 -23.31
CA ASN A 6 -43.35 15.39 -24.25
C ASN A 6 -41.99 14.77 -24.49
N MET A 7 -41.75 14.28 -25.70
CA MET A 7 -40.56 13.52 -26.12
C MET A 7 -39.25 14.25 -25.76
N LYS A 8 -39.29 15.57 -25.63
CA LYS A 8 -38.17 16.39 -25.15
C LYS A 8 -37.72 16.04 -23.73
N TYR A 9 -38.66 15.81 -22.82
CA TYR A 9 -38.34 15.45 -21.42
C TYR A 9 -37.90 13.99 -21.30
N PHE A 10 -38.41 13.12 -22.16
CA PHE A 10 -37.96 11.73 -22.21
C PHE A 10 -36.49 11.63 -22.64
N PHE A 11 -36.06 12.39 -23.66
CA PHE A 11 -34.65 12.42 -24.07
C PHE A 11 -33.74 13.05 -23.02
N ILE A 12 -34.16 14.10 -22.33
CA ILE A 12 -33.39 14.72 -21.25
C ILE A 12 -33.22 13.74 -20.08
N PHE A 13 -34.26 13.01 -19.71
CA PHE A 13 -34.23 12.03 -18.63
C PHE A 13 -33.33 10.83 -19.01
N LEU A 14 -33.41 10.35 -20.24
CA LEU A 14 -32.56 9.27 -20.74
C LEU A 14 -31.09 9.71 -20.82
N THR A 15 -30.79 10.93 -21.24
CA THR A 15 -29.43 11.48 -21.26
C THR A 15 -28.86 11.61 -19.85
N LEU A 16 -29.68 12.00 -18.86
CA LEU A 16 -29.26 12.10 -17.47
C LEU A 16 -28.96 10.72 -16.86
N ILE A 17 -29.74 9.70 -17.22
CA ILE A 17 -29.47 8.32 -16.77
C ILE A 17 -28.18 7.79 -17.40
N ILE A 18 -27.94 8.05 -18.68
CA ILE A 18 -26.73 7.61 -19.36
C ILE A 18 -25.50 8.34 -18.79
N HIS A 19 -25.58 9.63 -18.48
CA HIS A 19 -24.46 10.37 -17.85
C HIS A 19 -24.14 9.88 -16.43
N ASN A 20 -25.12 9.41 -15.67
CA ASN A 20 -24.87 8.84 -14.33
C ASN A 20 -24.30 7.40 -14.35
N GLN A 21 -24.34 6.72 -15.48
CA GLN A 21 -23.78 5.36 -15.60
C GLN A 21 -22.27 5.36 -15.97
N ILE A 22 -21.68 6.51 -16.32
CA ILE A 22 -20.34 6.57 -16.89
C ILE A 22 -19.25 6.73 -15.81
N PHE A 23 -19.58 6.93 -14.54
CA PHE A 23 -18.58 7.20 -13.48
C PHE A 23 -18.53 6.19 -12.33
N PHE A 24 -18.98 4.96 -12.54
CA PHE A 24 -18.49 3.87 -11.71
C PHE A 24 -17.22 3.30 -12.34
N ASN A 25 -16.12 4.02 -12.26
CA ASN A 25 -14.81 3.37 -12.26
C ASN A 25 -14.76 2.55 -10.96
N ILE A 26 -15.20 1.31 -11.02
CA ILE A 26 -14.82 0.32 -10.02
C ILE A 26 -13.32 0.20 -10.21
N ALA A 27 -12.54 0.74 -9.29
CA ALA A 27 -11.10 0.51 -9.25
C ALA A 27 -10.92 -1.02 -9.24
N LYS A 28 -10.46 -1.56 -10.36
CA LYS A 28 -10.21 -2.99 -10.48
C LYS A 28 -8.94 -3.27 -9.71
N ALA A 29 -8.98 -4.24 -8.81
CA ALA A 29 -7.77 -4.75 -8.19
C ALA A 29 -6.72 -5.10 -9.25
N GLU A 30 -5.50 -4.68 -9.06
CA GLU A 30 -4.37 -4.95 -9.94
C GLU A 30 -3.39 -5.92 -9.28
N ASP A 31 -2.91 -6.89 -10.07
CA ASP A 31 -1.83 -7.78 -9.67
C ASP A 31 -0.51 -7.26 -10.26
N ILE A 32 0.29 -6.62 -9.42
CA ILE A 32 1.55 -5.99 -9.81
C ILE A 32 2.68 -6.99 -9.54
N THR A 33 3.48 -7.31 -10.55
CA THR A 33 4.66 -8.16 -10.39
C THR A 33 5.91 -7.42 -10.86
N ILE A 34 6.89 -7.25 -9.97
CA ILE A 34 8.18 -6.66 -10.27
C ILE A 34 9.19 -7.78 -10.48
N SER A 35 9.60 -7.99 -11.73
CA SER A 35 10.48 -9.07 -12.18
C SER A 35 11.86 -8.60 -12.65
N SER A 36 12.14 -7.31 -12.56
CA SER A 36 13.44 -6.69 -12.83
C SER A 36 13.62 -5.49 -11.92
N ASN A 37 14.88 -5.04 -11.74
CA ASN A 37 15.17 -3.89 -10.89
C ASN A 37 14.32 -2.67 -11.29
N HIS A 38 13.78 -2.01 -10.30
CA HIS A 38 12.79 -0.95 -10.45
C HIS A 38 13.22 0.31 -9.69
N SER A 39 13.19 1.46 -10.37
CA SER A 39 13.67 2.74 -9.82
C SER A 39 12.59 3.81 -9.68
N SER A 40 11.33 3.45 -9.88
CA SER A 40 10.19 4.34 -9.69
C SER A 40 9.35 3.89 -8.50
N GLN A 41 8.64 4.82 -7.87
CA GLN A 41 7.69 4.50 -6.83
C GLN A 41 6.58 3.58 -7.36
N ILE A 42 6.21 2.59 -6.57
CA ILE A 42 5.08 1.71 -6.82
C ILE A 42 3.91 2.23 -5.99
N VAL A 43 2.90 2.74 -6.67
CA VAL A 43 1.67 3.21 -6.01
C VAL A 43 0.62 2.12 -6.14
N MET A 44 0.07 1.69 -5.00
CA MET A 44 -0.94 0.65 -4.92
C MET A 44 -2.28 1.26 -4.53
N SER A 45 -3.34 0.75 -5.11
CA SER A 45 -4.72 1.07 -4.78
C SER A 45 -5.37 -0.01 -3.91
N ASN A 46 -6.62 0.20 -3.55
CA ASN A 46 -7.40 -0.76 -2.78
C ASN A 46 -7.53 -2.12 -3.49
N ASN A 47 -7.29 -3.19 -2.75
CA ASN A 47 -7.33 -4.59 -3.21
C ASN A 47 -6.23 -4.99 -4.19
N ASP A 48 -5.23 -4.15 -4.43
CA ASP A 48 -4.09 -4.53 -5.25
C ASP A 48 -3.23 -5.57 -4.54
N THR A 49 -2.55 -6.38 -5.33
CA THR A 49 -1.49 -7.27 -4.87
C THR A 49 -0.16 -6.85 -5.50
N LEU A 50 0.91 -6.89 -4.70
CA LEU A 50 2.26 -6.65 -5.16
C LEU A 50 3.13 -7.88 -4.90
N THR A 51 3.85 -8.33 -5.91
CA THR A 51 4.90 -9.33 -5.77
C THR A 51 6.23 -8.75 -6.25
N VAL A 52 7.22 -8.69 -5.38
CA VAL A 52 8.60 -8.40 -5.74
C VAL A 52 9.34 -9.75 -5.80
N ASN A 53 9.85 -10.11 -6.98
CA ASN A 53 10.53 -11.39 -7.19
C ASN A 53 11.89 -11.44 -6.49
N ALA A 54 12.39 -12.64 -6.24
CA ALA A 54 13.75 -12.85 -5.75
C ALA A 54 14.79 -12.22 -6.69
N ASP A 55 15.91 -11.76 -6.13
CA ASP A 55 17.01 -11.09 -6.84
C ASP A 55 16.65 -9.76 -7.51
N VAL A 56 15.46 -9.22 -7.25
CA VAL A 56 15.01 -7.93 -7.74
C VAL A 56 15.15 -6.87 -6.66
N THR A 57 15.63 -5.69 -7.04
CA THR A 57 15.71 -4.51 -6.18
C THR A 57 14.75 -3.45 -6.64
N VAL A 58 13.92 -2.98 -5.72
CA VAL A 58 13.11 -1.76 -5.83
C VAL A 58 13.82 -0.68 -5.02
N ASP A 59 14.50 0.22 -5.71
CA ASP A 59 15.24 1.35 -5.10
C ASP A 59 14.89 2.62 -5.85
N THR A 60 14.08 3.44 -5.25
CA THR A 60 13.57 4.64 -5.90
C THR A 60 14.45 5.85 -5.66
N SER A 61 15.45 5.79 -4.79
CA SER A 61 16.14 6.98 -4.23
C SER A 61 15.18 8.08 -3.75
N ALA A 62 13.89 7.80 -3.78
CA ALA A 62 12.80 8.63 -3.29
C ALA A 62 12.42 8.22 -1.86
N ALA A 63 11.48 8.95 -1.28
CA ALA A 63 11.11 8.76 0.11
C ALA A 63 10.52 7.37 0.39
N GLU A 64 9.55 6.96 -0.41
CA GLU A 64 8.80 5.71 -0.24
C GLU A 64 8.77 4.92 -1.56
N PRO A 65 9.45 3.75 -1.65
CA PRO A 65 9.41 2.90 -2.85
C PRO A 65 8.05 2.22 -3.05
N VAL A 66 7.34 1.89 -1.99
CA VAL A 66 5.99 1.32 -2.07
C VAL A 66 5.04 2.14 -1.21
N GLU A 67 4.03 2.70 -1.84
CA GLU A 67 3.02 3.54 -1.21
C GLU A 67 1.61 3.05 -1.54
N LEU A 68 0.77 2.93 -0.53
CA LEU A 68 -0.64 2.66 -0.69
C LEU A 68 -1.40 3.99 -0.64
N GLU A 69 -1.84 4.48 -1.81
CA GLU A 69 -2.56 5.75 -1.94
C GLU A 69 -4.09 5.60 -1.94
N GLY A 70 -4.76 6.66 -1.49
CA GLY A 70 -6.21 6.82 -1.68
C GLY A 70 -7.10 5.93 -0.83
N HIS A 71 -6.56 5.37 0.23
CA HIS A 71 -7.30 4.52 1.14
C HIS A 71 -8.26 5.33 1.99
N THR A 72 -9.46 5.53 1.48
CA THR A 72 -10.60 5.86 2.34
C THR A 72 -11.03 4.56 3.01
N PHE A 73 -11.15 4.51 4.32
CA PHE A 73 -11.63 3.41 5.18
C PHE A 73 -12.73 2.52 4.53
N SER A 74 -12.50 2.01 3.34
CA SER A 74 -13.34 1.04 2.68
C SER A 74 -12.84 -0.37 3.00
N THR A 75 -13.66 -1.37 2.84
CA THR A 75 -13.32 -2.79 3.01
C THR A 75 -12.34 -3.22 1.92
N SER A 76 -11.07 -2.82 2.06
CA SER A 76 -10.02 -3.12 1.09
C SER A 76 -9.00 -4.05 1.72
N SER A 77 -8.56 -5.04 0.98
CA SER A 77 -7.50 -5.95 1.38
C SER A 77 -6.33 -5.80 0.40
N THR A 78 -5.20 -5.30 0.89
CA THR A 78 -3.99 -5.15 0.10
C THR A 78 -2.95 -6.14 0.56
N THR A 79 -2.31 -6.84 -0.37
CA THR A 79 -1.33 -7.87 -0.07
C THR A 79 0.00 -7.56 -0.75
N ILE A 80 1.10 -7.67 0.00
CA ILE A 80 2.46 -7.54 -0.50
C ILE A 80 3.23 -8.82 -0.23
N THR A 81 3.83 -9.40 -1.26
CA THR A 81 4.78 -10.51 -1.17
C THR A 81 6.15 -9.99 -1.61
N ASN A 82 7.07 -9.86 -0.67
CA ASN A 82 8.44 -9.44 -0.98
C ASN A 82 9.42 -10.60 -0.87
N ASN A 83 9.93 -11.05 -2.00
CA ASN A 83 11.02 -12.04 -2.06
C ASN A 83 12.36 -11.39 -2.44
N GLY A 84 12.35 -10.12 -2.87
CA GLY A 84 13.50 -9.34 -3.29
C GLY A 84 13.97 -8.33 -2.25
N THR A 85 14.41 -7.18 -2.71
CA THR A 85 14.88 -6.08 -1.86
C THR A 85 14.11 -4.80 -2.16
N ILE A 86 13.58 -4.18 -1.12
CA ILE A 86 12.91 -2.87 -1.19
C ILE A 86 13.73 -1.89 -0.35
N ILE A 87 14.23 -0.81 -0.97
CA ILE A 87 15.07 0.20 -0.33
C ILE A 87 14.40 1.56 -0.39
N GLY A 88 14.09 2.13 0.77
CA GLY A 88 13.57 3.49 0.89
C GLY A 88 14.53 4.41 1.63
N THR A 89 14.27 5.72 1.59
CA THR A 89 15.04 6.73 2.34
C THR A 89 14.30 7.29 3.54
N THR A 90 12.97 7.23 3.57
CA THR A 90 12.14 7.62 4.71
C THR A 90 11.20 6.52 5.15
N LYS A 91 10.70 5.71 4.22
CA LYS A 91 9.89 4.53 4.48
C LYS A 91 10.21 3.47 3.42
N GLY A 92 10.17 2.22 3.80
CA GLY A 92 10.26 1.12 2.84
C GLY A 92 8.90 0.85 2.21
N ILE A 93 7.90 0.61 3.04
CA ILE A 93 6.51 0.41 2.66
C ILE A 93 5.65 1.31 3.52
N GLU A 94 4.85 2.16 2.89
CA GLU A 94 3.86 2.99 3.56
C GLU A 94 2.46 2.49 3.26
N ALA A 95 1.65 2.27 4.31
CA ALA A 95 0.23 2.02 4.20
C ALA A 95 -0.51 2.95 5.16
N ASP A 96 -1.18 3.97 4.61
CA ASP A 96 -2.01 4.88 5.39
C ASP A 96 -3.49 4.55 5.18
N GLN A 97 -4.27 4.57 6.26
CA GLN A 97 -5.73 4.37 6.25
C GLN A 97 -6.20 3.03 5.65
N SER A 98 -5.36 2.01 5.62
CA SER A 98 -5.74 0.69 5.12
C SER A 98 -6.76 0.00 6.05
N THR A 99 -7.69 -0.77 5.49
CA THR A 99 -8.61 -1.59 6.30
C THR A 99 -7.97 -2.92 6.65
N ASP A 100 -7.64 -3.72 5.64
CA ASP A 100 -6.90 -4.96 5.80
C ASP A 100 -5.59 -4.87 5.02
N PHE A 101 -4.49 -5.21 5.66
CA PHE A 101 -3.17 -5.17 5.06
C PHE A 101 -2.40 -6.45 5.40
N SER A 102 -1.77 -7.05 4.43
CA SER A 102 -0.92 -8.21 4.62
C SER A 102 0.41 -8.03 3.93
N ILE A 103 1.49 -8.34 4.64
CA ILE A 103 2.82 -8.49 4.05
C ILE A 103 3.41 -9.84 4.41
N ASP A 104 3.92 -10.55 3.40
CA ASP A 104 4.80 -11.71 3.53
C ASP A 104 6.19 -11.32 3.00
N ASN A 105 7.15 -11.19 3.92
CA ASN A 105 8.51 -10.78 3.62
C ASN A 105 9.49 -11.94 3.82
N SER A 106 9.98 -12.48 2.72
CA SER A 106 11.11 -13.43 2.72
C SER A 106 12.42 -12.78 2.26
N GLY A 107 12.34 -11.58 1.70
CA GLY A 107 13.46 -10.78 1.23
C GLY A 107 13.92 -9.72 2.24
N THR A 108 14.24 -8.55 1.77
CA THR A 108 14.70 -7.42 2.60
C THR A 108 13.83 -6.19 2.34
N VAL A 109 13.40 -5.54 3.43
CA VAL A 109 12.88 -4.16 3.38
C VAL A 109 13.78 -3.32 4.25
N SER A 110 14.51 -2.39 3.65
CA SER A 110 15.47 -1.54 4.37
C SER A 110 15.20 -0.05 4.14
N VAL A 111 15.51 0.74 5.16
CA VAL A 111 15.48 2.20 5.08
C VAL A 111 16.85 2.73 5.43
N THR A 112 17.49 3.33 4.41
CA THR A 112 18.76 4.03 4.54
C THR A 112 18.49 5.49 4.85
N ASP A 113 18.48 5.81 6.09
CA ASP A 113 18.02 7.05 6.65
C ASP A 113 18.82 8.29 6.22
N ASN A 114 18.12 9.41 5.95
CA ASN A 114 18.81 10.70 6.00
C ASN A 114 18.68 11.31 7.40
N ALA A 115 19.71 12.03 7.84
CA ALA A 115 19.85 12.53 9.22
C ALA A 115 18.67 13.42 9.73
N ASN A 116 17.81 13.88 8.83
CA ASN A 116 16.74 14.83 9.12
C ASN A 116 15.33 14.21 9.12
N SER A 117 15.19 12.96 8.68
CA SER A 117 13.89 12.29 8.59
C SER A 117 14.03 10.81 8.91
N PRO A 118 13.98 10.42 10.19
CA PRO A 118 14.08 9.03 10.60
C PRO A 118 12.90 8.22 10.03
N GLY A 119 13.21 7.17 9.30
CA GLY A 119 12.28 6.37 8.54
C GLY A 119 12.07 4.97 9.08
N SER A 120 10.96 4.35 8.71
CA SER A 120 10.58 3.00 9.13
C SER A 120 10.52 2.05 7.93
N ALA A 121 11.00 0.81 8.09
CA ALA A 121 10.85 -0.19 7.04
C ALA A 121 9.37 -0.41 6.70
N LEU A 122 8.52 -0.52 7.71
CA LEU A 122 7.06 -0.54 7.57
C LEU A 122 6.44 0.62 8.33
N SER A 123 5.69 1.47 7.65
CA SER A 123 4.93 2.58 8.23
C SER A 123 3.44 2.37 7.98
N LEU A 124 2.72 1.89 9.00
CA LEU A 124 1.32 1.55 8.92
C LEU A 124 0.53 2.53 9.78
N LEU A 125 -0.14 3.48 9.13
CA LEU A 125 -0.85 4.56 9.80
C LEU A 125 -2.37 4.36 9.69
N GLN A 126 -3.08 4.54 10.81
CA GLN A 126 -4.55 4.56 10.86
C GLN A 126 -5.24 3.29 10.34
N SER A 127 -4.62 2.11 10.47
CA SER A 127 -5.26 0.84 10.08
C SER A 127 -6.46 0.52 10.97
N ARG A 128 -7.58 0.12 10.39
CA ARG A 128 -8.83 -0.18 11.11
C ARG A 128 -9.26 -1.64 11.07
N GLY A 129 -8.72 -2.42 10.17
CA GLY A 129 -9.02 -3.84 10.01
C GLY A 129 -7.94 -4.74 10.58
N THR A 130 -7.61 -5.80 9.84
CA THR A 130 -6.59 -6.75 10.21
C THR A 130 -5.28 -6.42 9.52
N VAL A 131 -4.21 -6.25 10.31
CA VAL A 131 -2.84 -6.15 9.81
C VAL A 131 -2.12 -7.47 10.08
N SER A 132 -1.61 -8.10 9.04
CA SER A 132 -0.82 -9.32 9.12
C SER A 132 0.59 -9.08 8.59
N ILE A 133 1.59 -9.27 9.43
CA ILE A 133 3.00 -9.17 9.06
C ILE A 133 3.65 -10.52 9.29
N VAL A 134 4.07 -11.19 8.22
CA VAL A 134 4.87 -12.41 8.26
C VAL A 134 6.26 -12.06 7.76
N ASN A 135 7.27 -12.25 8.60
CA ASN A 135 8.65 -11.94 8.26
C ASN A 135 9.56 -13.15 8.49
N SER A 136 10.08 -13.68 7.41
CA SER A 136 11.15 -14.69 7.43
C SER A 136 12.49 -14.13 6.92
N GLY A 137 12.46 -12.94 6.32
CA GLY A 137 13.60 -12.19 5.80
C GLY A 137 14.11 -11.13 6.77
N THR A 138 14.39 -9.94 6.25
CA THR A 138 14.93 -8.81 7.01
C THR A 138 14.02 -7.58 6.87
N LEU A 139 13.68 -7.00 8.01
CA LEU A 139 13.12 -5.65 8.12
C LEU A 139 14.13 -4.81 8.90
N GLU A 140 14.62 -3.72 8.30
CA GLU A 140 15.61 -2.88 8.97
C GLU A 140 15.37 -1.39 8.75
N SER A 141 15.69 -0.63 9.78
CA SER A 141 15.72 0.83 9.76
C SER A 141 17.05 1.31 10.32
N GLU A 142 17.61 2.35 9.75
CA GLU A 142 18.88 2.88 10.25
C GLU A 142 18.73 3.66 11.56
N ARG A 143 17.62 4.39 11.76
CA ARG A 143 17.50 5.35 12.90
C ARG A 143 16.14 5.43 13.56
N ALA A 144 15.13 4.71 13.10
CA ALA A 144 13.76 4.81 13.60
C ALA A 144 13.16 3.47 13.99
N ASP A 145 11.89 3.49 14.34
CA ASP A 145 11.14 2.28 14.58
C ASP A 145 11.06 1.46 13.28
N THR A 146 11.56 0.25 13.27
CA THR A 146 11.56 -0.60 12.08
C THR A 146 10.15 -0.88 11.60
N ILE A 147 9.22 -1.08 12.53
CA ILE A 147 7.78 -1.17 12.28
C ILE A 147 7.09 -0.07 13.07
N LYS A 148 6.43 0.84 12.36
CA LYS A 148 5.66 1.91 12.96
C LYS A 148 4.16 1.66 12.76
N LEU A 149 3.45 1.53 13.86
CA LEU A 149 1.99 1.35 13.90
C LEU A 149 1.38 2.56 14.63
N HIS A 150 0.56 3.38 13.97
CA HIS A 150 0.02 4.58 14.61
C HIS A 150 -1.27 5.09 13.97
N PRO A 151 -2.24 5.52 14.74
CA PRO A 151 -2.96 4.69 15.69
C PRO A 151 -3.74 3.60 14.94
N SER A 152 -3.62 2.37 15.33
CA SER A 152 -4.39 1.24 14.79
C SER A 152 -5.61 0.97 15.66
N PHE A 153 -6.77 0.79 15.05
CA PHE A 153 -8.02 0.44 15.73
C PHE A 153 -8.44 -1.01 15.47
N GLY A 154 -7.61 -1.77 14.74
CA GLY A 154 -7.86 -3.16 14.38
C GLY A 154 -6.95 -4.15 15.08
N THR A 155 -6.91 -5.37 14.56
CA THR A 155 -6.04 -6.44 15.06
C THR A 155 -4.73 -6.43 14.28
N VAL A 156 -3.60 -6.44 15.01
CA VAL A 156 -2.27 -6.57 14.41
C VAL A 156 -1.65 -7.90 14.83
N THR A 157 -1.21 -8.67 13.86
CA THR A 157 -0.48 -9.93 14.06
C THR A 157 0.89 -9.83 13.41
N ILE A 158 1.94 -10.10 14.18
CA ILE A 158 3.32 -10.15 13.68
C ILE A 158 3.90 -11.53 13.95
N ASN A 159 4.19 -12.27 12.90
CA ASN A 159 4.88 -13.54 12.92
C ASN A 159 6.30 -13.35 12.38
N ASN A 160 7.30 -13.37 13.25
CA ASN A 160 8.68 -13.14 12.86
C ASN A 160 9.55 -14.37 13.12
N SER A 161 10.11 -14.93 12.06
CA SER A 161 11.17 -15.94 12.12
C SER A 161 12.50 -15.42 11.55
N GLY A 162 12.49 -14.23 10.96
CA GLY A 162 13.64 -13.54 10.40
C GLY A 162 14.22 -12.47 11.32
N SER A 163 14.68 -11.37 10.77
CA SER A 163 15.30 -10.24 11.48
C SER A 163 14.42 -9.00 11.44
N ILE A 164 14.27 -8.34 12.58
CA ILE A 164 13.69 -6.99 12.69
C ILE A 164 14.67 -6.15 13.49
N THR A 165 15.35 -5.20 12.85
CA THR A 165 16.46 -4.47 13.47
C THR A 165 16.38 -2.97 13.20
N SER A 166 16.83 -2.19 14.18
CA SER A 166 17.20 -0.80 14.01
C SER A 166 18.67 -0.64 14.37
N SER A 167 19.48 -0.05 13.46
CA SER A 167 20.93 -0.08 13.60
C SER A 167 21.55 1.10 14.35
N LYS A 168 20.78 2.17 14.59
CA LYS A 168 21.27 3.34 15.36
C LYS A 168 20.26 3.74 16.43
N ASP A 169 20.74 3.85 17.67
CA ASP A 169 19.97 4.42 18.76
C ASP A 169 19.63 5.89 18.47
N ARG A 170 18.44 6.32 18.88
CA ARG A 170 18.09 7.73 18.97
C ARG A 170 18.92 8.34 20.12
N THR A 171 19.92 9.14 19.78
CA THR A 171 20.63 9.99 20.75
C THR A 171 19.87 11.27 20.99
#